data_d406f7e67b387eb088316fa02cb26f19
#
_entry.id   d406f7e67b387eb088316fa02cb26f19
#
_cell.length_a   1.000
_cell.length_b   1.000
_cell.length_c   1.000
_cell.angle_alpha   90.00
_cell.angle_beta   90.00
_cell.angle_gamma   90.00
#
_symmetry.space_group_name_H-M   'P 1'
#
loop_
_entity.id
_entity.type
_entity.pdbx_description
1 polymer ?
#
loop_
_entity_poly.entity_id
_entity_poly.type
_entity_poly.pdbx_seq_one_letter_code
_entity_poly.pdbx_strand_id
1 'polypeptide(L)' 'MREGQVCPDGVVININWDRFDIGMSVFIPAINLARLNKQMQNIANIKRITLKGYERIEAGKLGMRFWRIL' A
#
# COMPACT_ATOMS: atom_id res chain seq x y z
N MET A 1 15.28 -0.19 -5.15
CA MET A 1 14.28 0.35 -4.23
C MET A 1 14.44 -0.31 -2.88
N ARG A 2 14.37 0.45 -1.82
CA ARG A 2 14.45 -0.12 -0.48
C ARG A 2 13.20 -0.92 -0.17
N GLU A 3 13.39 -2.01 0.56
CA GLU A 3 12.28 -2.80 1.06
C GLU A 3 11.39 -1.95 1.96
N GLY A 4 10.10 -2.05 1.78
CA GLY A 4 9.12 -1.32 2.57
C GLY A 4 8.83 0.10 2.11
N GLN A 5 9.51 0.58 1.08
CA GLN A 5 9.28 1.94 0.56
C GLN A 5 8.30 1.92 -0.60
N VAL A 6 7.32 2.82 -0.55
CA VAL A 6 6.36 3.08 -1.61
C VAL A 6 6.39 4.57 -1.92
N CYS A 7 6.55 4.94 -3.18
CA CYS A 7 6.68 6.35 -3.60
C CYS A 7 5.66 6.72 -4.67
N PRO A 8 4.35 6.68 -4.37
CA PRO A 8 3.35 7.22 -5.28
C PRO A 8 3.42 8.75 -5.21
N ASP A 9 3.30 9.44 -6.31
CA ASP A 9 3.24 10.92 -6.37
C ASP A 9 4.39 11.63 -5.64
N GLY A 10 5.56 10.99 -5.54
CA GLY A 10 6.73 11.58 -4.91
C GLY A 10 6.74 11.55 -3.38
N VAL A 11 5.71 11.01 -2.74
CA VAL A 11 5.67 10.86 -1.29
C VAL A 11 6.26 9.51 -0.91
N VAL A 12 7.23 9.51 0.00
CA VAL A 12 7.87 8.28 0.46
C VAL A 12 7.13 7.75 1.68
N ILE A 13 6.69 6.52 1.61
CA ILE A 13 6.00 5.85 2.72
C ILE A 13 6.73 4.56 3.04
N ASN A 14 7.16 4.44 4.28
CA ASN A 14 7.85 3.26 4.76
C ASN A 14 6.88 2.30 5.42
N ILE A 15 6.91 1.05 4.97
CA ILE A 15 6.08 -0.01 5.52
C ILE A 15 7.00 -1.11 6.04
N ASN A 16 6.82 -1.49 7.29
CA ASN A 16 7.55 -2.62 7.84
C ASN A 16 6.81 -3.91 7.45
N TRP A 17 7.22 -4.50 6.33
CA TRP A 17 6.56 -5.68 5.77
C TRP A 17 6.68 -6.90 6.67
N ASP A 18 7.72 -6.98 7.50
CA ASP A 18 7.91 -8.10 8.42
C ASP A 18 6.86 -8.11 9.53
N ARG A 19 6.31 -6.95 9.85
CA ARG A 19 5.27 -6.80 10.86
C ARG A 19 3.88 -6.59 10.28
N PHE A 20 3.75 -6.62 8.96
CA PHE A 20 2.48 -6.46 8.28
C PHE A 20 1.78 -7.82 8.17
N ASP A 21 1.13 -8.22 9.24
CA ASP A 21 0.50 -9.53 9.36
C ASP A 21 -0.85 -9.61 8.66
N ILE A 22 -1.33 -10.84 8.46
CA ILE A 22 -2.66 -11.10 7.89
C ILE A 22 -3.71 -10.42 8.76
N GLY A 23 -4.63 -9.71 8.12
CA GLY A 23 -5.69 -8.96 8.78
C GLY A 23 -5.32 -7.53 9.11
N MET A 24 -4.05 -7.17 9.00
CA MET A 24 -3.63 -5.78 9.18
C MET A 24 -3.89 -4.95 7.92
N SER A 25 -3.92 -3.65 8.09
CA SER A 25 -4.13 -2.73 6.99
C SER A 25 -3.23 -1.50 7.09
N VAL A 26 -3.00 -0.87 5.95
CA VAL A 26 -2.24 0.37 5.86
C VAL A 26 -2.95 1.33 4.89
N PHE A 27 -3.04 2.60 5.27
CA PHE A 27 -3.59 3.63 4.40
C PHE A 27 -2.44 4.41 3.77
N ILE A 28 -2.47 4.54 2.43
CA ILE A 28 -1.45 5.26 1.68
C ILE A 28 -2.15 6.38 0.91
N PRO A 29 -1.90 7.64 1.26
CA PRO A 29 -2.48 8.76 0.51
C PRO A 29 -1.81 8.88 -0.86
N ALA A 30 -2.61 9.11 -1.90
CA ALA A 30 -2.11 9.29 -3.26
C ALA A 30 -3.20 9.94 -4.11
N ILE A 31 -2.78 10.65 -5.16
CA ILE A 31 -3.68 11.23 -6.13
C ILE A 31 -3.96 10.23 -7.24
N ASN A 32 -2.92 9.59 -7.77
CA ASN A 32 -3.07 8.59 -8.82
C ASN A 32 -3.27 7.20 -8.21
N LEU A 33 -4.52 6.83 -7.97
CA LEU A 33 -4.86 5.58 -7.30
C LEU A 33 -4.53 4.35 -8.14
N ALA A 34 -4.68 4.44 -9.46
CA ALA A 34 -4.36 3.33 -10.35
C ALA A 34 -2.86 2.99 -10.28
N ARG A 35 -2.02 4.01 -10.26
CA ARG A 35 -0.57 3.83 -10.15
C ARG A 35 -0.19 3.25 -8.78
N LEU A 36 -0.82 3.76 -7.72
CA LEU A 36 -0.60 3.25 -6.37
C LEU A 36 -0.98 1.78 -6.28
N ASN A 37 -2.15 1.42 -6.79
CA ASN A 37 -2.61 0.03 -6.76
C ASN A 37 -1.64 -0.89 -7.51
N LYS A 38 -1.20 -0.49 -8.70
CA LYS A 38 -0.25 -1.27 -9.48
C LYS A 38 1.07 -1.47 -8.72
N GLN A 39 1.56 -0.41 -8.09
CA GLN A 39 2.79 -0.46 -7.31
C GLN A 39 2.67 -1.40 -6.11
N MET A 40 1.56 -1.32 -5.39
CA MET A 40 1.31 -2.20 -4.25
C MET A 40 1.15 -3.66 -4.67
N GLN A 41 0.47 -3.93 -5.79
CA GLN A 41 0.33 -5.29 -6.29
C GLN A 41 1.67 -5.88 -6.74
N ASN A 42 2.55 -5.07 -7.33
CA ASN A 42 3.90 -5.52 -7.67
C ASN A 42 4.69 -5.91 -6.41
N ILE A 43 4.60 -5.11 -5.37
CA ILE A 43 5.26 -5.42 -4.09
C ILE A 43 4.68 -6.70 -3.49
N ALA A 44 3.37 -6.85 -3.52
CA ALA A 44 2.70 -8.05 -3.03
C ALA A 44 3.18 -9.31 -3.76
N ASN A 45 3.33 -9.24 -5.07
CA ASN A 45 3.85 -10.36 -5.87
C ASN A 45 5.29 -10.72 -5.47
N ILE A 46 6.14 -9.72 -5.27
CA ILE A 46 7.52 -9.94 -4.85
C ILE A 46 7.58 -10.59 -3.46
N LYS A 47 6.73 -10.14 -2.55
CA LYS A 47 6.66 -10.66 -1.18
C LYS A 47 5.84 -11.94 -1.05
N ARG A 48 5.17 -12.37 -2.11
CA ARG A 48 4.29 -13.55 -2.14
C ARG A 48 3.16 -13.44 -1.12
N ILE A 49 2.59 -12.26 -1.03
CA ILE A 49 1.42 -11.98 -0.19
C ILE A 49 0.27 -11.51 -1.07
N THR A 50 -0.94 -11.50 -0.53
CA THR A 50 -2.11 -10.98 -1.22
C THR A 50 -2.61 -9.74 -0.51
N LEU A 51 -2.73 -8.64 -1.26
CA LEU A 51 -3.24 -7.37 -0.76
C LEU A 51 -4.55 -7.05 -1.45
N LYS A 52 -5.51 -6.56 -0.68
CA LYS A 52 -6.77 -6.06 -1.19
C LYS A 52 -6.87 -4.57 -0.87
N GLY A 53 -7.03 -3.74 -1.92
CA GLY A 53 -7.04 -2.30 -1.77
C GLY A 53 -8.40 -1.70 -2.08
N TYR A 54 -8.77 -0.67 -1.32
CA TYR A 54 -10.01 0.09 -1.52
C TYR A 54 -9.72 1.58 -1.47
N GLU A 55 -10.36 2.33 -2.37
CA GLU A 55 -10.29 3.79 -2.34
C GLU A 55 -10.99 4.31 -1.08
N ARG A 56 -10.33 5.22 -0.38
CA ARG A 56 -10.88 5.83 0.84
C ARG A 56 -10.39 7.26 0.97
N ILE A 57 -11.15 8.04 1.72
CA ILE A 57 -10.72 9.35 2.18
C ILE A 57 -10.61 9.25 3.70
N GLU A 58 -9.39 9.40 4.21
CA GLU A 58 -9.11 9.34 5.64
C GLU A 58 -8.35 10.60 6.06
N ALA A 59 -8.79 11.21 7.16
CA ALA A 59 -8.21 12.48 7.66
C ALA A 59 -8.14 13.56 6.58
N GLY A 60 -9.16 13.62 5.70
CA GLY A 60 -9.23 14.61 4.61
C GLY A 60 -8.31 14.33 3.43
N LYS A 61 -7.67 13.17 3.38
CA LYS A 61 -6.76 12.82 2.29
C LYS A 61 -7.30 11.66 1.48
N LEU A 62 -7.27 11.80 0.16
CA LEU A 62 -7.60 10.73 -0.76
C LEU A 62 -6.44 9.72 -0.81
N GLY A 63 -6.77 8.44 -0.85
CA GLY A 63 -5.78 7.39 -0.97
C GLY A 63 -6.43 6.03 -1.05
N MET A 64 -5.66 5.00 -0.73
CA MET A 64 -6.16 3.63 -0.68
C MET A 64 -5.72 2.97 0.62
N ARG A 65 -6.61 2.15 1.17
CA ARG A 65 -6.26 1.29 2.30
C ARG A 65 -6.13 -0.14 1.81
N PHE A 66 -4.99 -0.73 2.11
CA PHE A 66 -4.69 -2.10 1.69
C PHE A 66 -4.71 -3.03 2.90
N TRP A 67 -5.42 -4.14 2.76
CA TRP A 67 -5.46 -5.21 3.76
C TRP A 67 -4.67 -6.41 3.26
N ARG A 68 -3.87 -6.97 4.14
CA ARG A 68 -3.21 -8.25 3.84
C ARG A 68 -4.16 -9.39 4.18
N ILE A 69 -4.49 -10.21 3.18
CA ILE A 69 -5.40 -11.34 3.34
C ILE A 69 -4.68 -12.69 3.26
N LEU A 70 -3.47 -12.72 2.79
CA LEU A 70 -2.61 -13.91 2.81
C LEU A 70 -1.16 -13.55 3.11
#